data_e3d7f2f2217b7bc74c03cd9992f29649
#
_entry.id   e3d7f2f2217b7bc74c03cd9992f29649
#
_cell.length_a   1.000
_cell.length_b   1.000
_cell.length_c   1.000
_cell.angle_alpha   90.00
_cell.angle_beta   90.00
_cell.angle_gamma   90.00
#
_symmetry.space_group_name_H-M   'P 1'
#
loop_
_entity.id
_entity.type
_entity.pdbx_description
1 polymer ?
#
loop_
_entity_poly.entity_id
_entity_poly.type
_entity_poly.pdbx_seq_one_letter_code
_entity_poly.pdbx_strand_id
1 'polypeptide(L)' 'MFLYFNVYGQKMSVQRKHDEWLLFKESDTSMRARVYDVVIPSELQESELTIYLADIYHESARVGHSDVVQL' A
#
# COMPACT_ATOMS: atom_id res chain seq x y z
N MET A 1 -13.13 5.92 0.61
CA MET A 1 -12.39 5.65 1.84
C MET A 1 -10.96 5.28 1.51
N PHE A 2 -10.00 5.91 2.17
CA PHE A 2 -8.57 5.62 1.99
C PHE A 2 -8.01 4.98 3.25
N LEU A 3 -7.17 3.97 3.05
CA LEU A 3 -6.41 3.35 4.11
C LEU A 3 -4.93 3.70 3.87
N TYR A 4 -4.23 4.08 4.92
CA TYR A 4 -2.84 4.52 4.79
C TYR A 4 -1.90 3.50 5.41
N PHE A 5 -0.77 3.29 4.75
CA PHE A 5 0.23 2.31 5.15
C PHE A 5 1.63 2.90 5.04
N ASN A 6 2.52 2.49 5.94
CA ASN A 6 3.95 2.70 5.80
C ASN A 6 4.51 1.40 5.26
N VAL A 7 4.94 1.40 4.01
CA VAL A 7 5.43 0.21 3.32
C VAL A 7 6.95 0.35 3.22
N TYR A 8 7.66 -0.25 4.18
CA TYR A 8 9.13 -0.20 4.24
C TYR A 8 9.68 1.23 4.12
N GLY A 9 9.03 2.17 4.82
CA GLY A 9 9.44 3.57 4.82
C GLY A 9 8.78 4.44 3.77
N GLN A 10 8.04 3.86 2.83
CA GLN A 10 7.30 4.60 1.82
C GLN A 10 5.83 4.68 2.23
N LYS A 11 5.31 5.91 2.37
CA LYS A 11 3.89 6.08 2.66
C LYS A 11 3.08 5.77 1.41
N MET A 12 2.11 4.90 1.56
CA MET A 12 1.21 4.50 0.48
C MET A 12 -0.22 4.53 0.97
N SER A 13 -1.16 4.55 0.04
CA SER A 13 -2.58 4.51 0.38
C SER A 13 -3.31 3.55 -0.54
N VAL A 14 -4.41 3.02 -0.05
CA VAL A 14 -5.28 2.12 -0.79
C VAL A 14 -6.70 2.65 -0.71
N GLN A 15 -7.36 2.73 -1.83
CA GLN A 15 -8.76 3.17 -1.90
C GLN A 15 -9.64 2.01 -2.36
N ARG A 16 -10.77 1.81 -1.69
CA ARG A 16 -11.80 0.89 -2.16
C ARG A 16 -12.77 1.66 -3.03
N LYS A 17 -12.89 1.27 -4.29
CA LYS A 17 -13.76 1.96 -5.24
C LYS A 17 -14.27 0.96 -6.28
N HIS A 18 -15.58 0.95 -6.52
CA HIS A 18 -16.22 0.04 -7.51
C HIS A 18 -15.80 -1.42 -7.30
N ASP A 19 -15.78 -1.86 -6.05
CA ASP A 19 -15.36 -3.22 -5.65
C ASP A 19 -13.92 -3.55 -6.03
N GLU A 20 -13.07 -2.53 -6.25
CA GLU A 20 -11.67 -2.70 -6.54
C GLU A 20 -10.81 -2.02 -5.49
N TRP A 21 -9.59 -2.52 -5.32
CA TRP A 21 -8.59 -1.85 -4.51
C TRP A 21 -7.66 -1.07 -5.43
N LEU A 22 -7.52 0.23 -5.18
CA LEU A 22 -6.61 1.10 -5.92
C LEU A 22 -5.42 1.45 -5.04
N LEU A 23 -4.21 1.28 -5.56
CA LEU A 23 -2.98 1.54 -4.80
C LEU A 23 -2.32 2.83 -5.28
N PHE A 24 -1.88 3.63 -4.33
CA PHE A 24 -1.22 4.92 -4.60
C PHE A 24 0.05 5.06 -3.77
N LYS A 25 1.03 5.78 -4.31
CA LYS A 25 2.16 6.29 -3.53
C LYS A 25 1.84 7.71 -3.09
N GLU A 26 2.03 7.99 -1.80
CA GLU A 26 1.88 9.33 -1.26
C GLU A 26 3.22 10.04 -1.28
N SER A 27 3.22 11.36 -1.40
CA SER A 27 4.44 12.13 -1.38
C SER A 27 4.32 13.28 -0.38
N ASP A 28 5.47 13.89 -0.01
CA ASP A 28 5.52 15.01 0.92
C ASP A 28 4.86 16.26 0.36
N THR A 29 4.69 16.33 -0.95
CA THR A 29 4.04 17.46 -1.61
C THR A 29 2.53 17.30 -1.72
N SER A 30 1.97 16.33 -1.05
CA SER A 30 0.55 15.96 -1.11
C SER A 30 0.09 15.47 -2.49
N MET A 31 1.03 15.24 -3.39
CA MET A 31 0.73 14.61 -4.68
C MET A 31 0.62 13.11 -4.50
N ARG A 32 -0.39 12.53 -5.12
CA ARG A 32 -0.66 11.10 -5.03
C ARG A 32 -0.51 10.50 -6.42
N ALA A 33 0.34 9.46 -6.53
CA ALA A 33 0.60 8.80 -7.80
C ALA A 33 -0.01 7.40 -7.80
N ARG A 34 -0.82 7.10 -8.82
CA ARG A 34 -1.41 5.77 -8.96
C ARG A 34 -0.35 4.75 -9.31
N VAL A 35 -0.39 3.60 -8.63
CA VAL A 35 0.48 2.45 -8.95
C VAL A 35 -0.31 1.50 -9.84
N TYR A 36 0.13 1.34 -11.09
CA TYR A 36 -0.59 0.52 -12.07
C TYR A 36 -0.02 -0.88 -12.24
N ASP A 37 1.23 -1.09 -11.87
CA ASP A 37 1.91 -2.37 -12.05
C ASP A 37 1.63 -3.37 -10.93
N VAL A 38 0.87 -2.96 -9.93
CA VAL A 38 0.44 -3.83 -8.84
C VAL A 38 -1.07 -3.86 -8.83
N VAL A 39 -1.64 -5.06 -8.97
CA VAL A 39 -3.09 -5.24 -8.91
C VAL A 39 -3.42 -6.01 -7.64
N ILE A 40 -4.17 -5.37 -6.75
CA ILE A 40 -4.60 -5.99 -5.50
C ILE A 40 -5.89 -6.74 -5.78
N PRO A 41 -5.96 -8.05 -5.48
CA PRO A 41 -7.19 -8.81 -5.71
C PRO A 41 -8.39 -8.19 -5.00
N SER A 42 -9.49 -8.05 -5.71
CA SER A 42 -10.68 -7.39 -5.16
C SER A 42 -11.32 -8.15 -4.00
N GLU A 43 -11.10 -9.46 -3.92
CA GLU A 43 -11.61 -10.30 -2.86
C GLU A 43 -10.83 -10.21 -1.55
N LEU A 44 -9.67 -9.56 -1.54
CA LEU A 44 -8.93 -9.37 -0.30
C LEU A 44 -9.70 -8.45 0.64
N GLN A 45 -9.65 -8.80 1.92
CA GLN A 45 -10.23 -7.96 2.96
C GLN A 45 -9.21 -6.93 3.43
N GLU A 46 -9.70 -5.88 4.07
CA GLU A 46 -8.84 -4.82 4.61
C GLU A 46 -7.75 -5.40 5.52
N SER A 47 -8.09 -6.37 6.36
CA SER A 47 -7.15 -6.98 7.29
C SER A 47 -6.03 -7.76 6.60
N GLU A 48 -6.18 -8.08 5.32
CA GLU A 48 -5.18 -8.84 4.57
C GLU A 48 -4.23 -7.94 3.80
N LEU A 49 -4.52 -6.65 3.70
CA LEU A 49 -3.74 -5.72 2.88
C LEU A 49 -2.31 -5.55 3.38
N THR A 50 -2.12 -5.50 4.71
CA THR A 50 -0.78 -5.35 5.28
C THR A 50 0.14 -6.50 4.84
N ILE A 51 -0.36 -7.72 4.92
CA ILE A 51 0.41 -8.90 4.53
C ILE A 51 0.65 -8.92 3.03
N TYR A 52 -0.37 -8.57 2.26
CA TYR A 52 -0.27 -8.53 0.80
C TYR A 52 0.79 -7.53 0.33
N LEU A 53 0.76 -6.32 0.91
CA LEU A 53 1.75 -5.29 0.57
C LEU A 53 3.16 -5.69 1.01
N ALA A 54 3.27 -6.36 2.16
CA ALA A 54 4.56 -6.86 2.62
C ALA A 54 5.14 -7.87 1.63
N ASP A 55 4.32 -8.78 1.12
CA ASP A 55 4.76 -9.78 0.16
C ASP A 55 5.24 -9.15 -1.15
N ILE A 56 4.50 -8.15 -1.66
CA ILE A 56 4.85 -7.52 -2.93
C ILE A 56 6.13 -6.69 -2.81
N TYR A 57 6.27 -5.97 -1.71
CA TYR A 57 7.34 -4.99 -1.55
C TYR A 57 8.48 -5.45 -0.64
N HIS A 58 8.54 -6.73 -0.28
CA HIS A 58 9.55 -7.20 0.68
C HIS A 58 10.99 -6.97 0.20
N GLU A 59 11.21 -6.90 -1.11
CA GLU A 59 12.53 -6.59 -1.67
C GLU A 59 12.93 -5.14 -1.41
N SER A 60 11.98 -4.29 -1.03
CA SER A 60 12.24 -2.89 -0.70
C SER A 60 12.59 -2.70 0.78
N ALA A 61 12.61 -3.77 1.57
CA ALA A 61 12.97 -3.70 2.98
C ALA A 61 14.38 -3.14 3.14
N ARG A 62 14.56 -2.25 4.13
CA ARG A 62 15.83 -1.58 4.39
C ARG A 62 16.16 -1.68 5.86
N VAL A 63 17.41 -1.36 6.18
CA VAL A 63 17.82 -1.21 7.58
C VAL A 63 16.96 -0.11 8.22
N GLY A 64 16.27 -0.45 9.29
CA GLY A 64 15.34 0.47 9.98
C GLY A 64 13.93 0.53 9.40
N HIS A 65 13.68 -0.11 8.27
CA HIS A 65 12.37 -0.15 7.63
C HIS A 65 12.08 -1.56 7.13
N SER A 66 11.88 -2.48 8.07
CA SER A 66 11.72 -3.90 7.77
C SER A 66 10.26 -4.37 7.77
N ASP A 67 9.32 -3.48 8.07
CA ASP A 67 7.92 -3.85 8.24
C ASP A 67 6.98 -2.98 7.43
N VAL A 68 5.80 -3.52 7.15
CA VAL A 68 4.66 -2.77 6.65
C VAL A 68 3.69 -2.57 7.81
N VAL A 69 3.31 -1.33 8.03
CA VAL A 69 2.43 -0.95 9.15
C VAL A 69 1.26 -0.13 8.61
N GLN A 70 0.07 -0.48 9.04
CA GLN A 70 -1.10 0.33 8.74
C GLN A 70 -1.13 1.55 9.67
N LEU A 71 -1.29 2.71 9.07
CA LEU A 71 -1.29 3.98 9.80
C LEU A 71 -2.68 4.37 10.29
#